data_ab5663f34d0676da3a41795b8f0659c2
#
_entry.id   ab5663f34d0676da3a41795b8f0659c2
#
_cell.length_a   1.000
_cell.length_b   1.000
_cell.length_c   1.000
_cell.angle_alpha   90.00
_cell.angle_beta   90.00
_cell.angle_gamma   90.00
#
_symmetry.space_group_name_H-M   'P 1'
#
loop_
_entity.id
_entity.type
_entity.pdbx_description
1 polymer ?
#
loop_
_entity_poly.entity_id
_entity_poly.type
_entity_poly.pdbx_seq_one_letter_code
_entity_poly.pdbx_strand_id
1 'polypeptide(L)'
;MVHRMMPVVAEAAGLPFKHEPVVLRRSRPQVRDYVIHKFDEDLPPADLNGLQSALRLFGLIPDSLELRPTMIDLLTEQIAGYYDPDSNALYIPADIEPFQLRVVVSHELVHALQDQYVRLDSIITQRHVNDRRSAAQAILEGQATVAQIPVLMPEQKPDTLPLGWFWKQRTVMAAQQAQMKEFASAPLWLREGLIFPYLGGADFNVWFRRKYFGRSILDSMPRSTEQILHPERYATHDEPTELAFEGRAGDVKWEDGLGEFETRLLFQQHLGNEAEAITLATGWDGDRYQVLGANADVLVWYTVWDDAAAASRFAAGLQRAWAKRRTVGRSDIKQLTVSGRPVVRLVYAPAGWSGWSSIPTIKLSGGGE
;
A
#
# COMPACT_ATOMS: atom_id res chain seq x y z
N MET A 1 18.03 15.21 -23.01
CA MET A 1 16.68 15.19 -22.43
C MET A 1 16.75 15.30 -20.90
N VAL A 2 17.40 14.38 -20.22
CA VAL A 2 17.58 14.33 -18.76
C VAL A 2 18.07 15.67 -18.21
N HIS A 3 19.19 16.18 -18.67
CA HIS A 3 19.78 17.46 -18.29
C HIS A 3 18.81 18.65 -18.32
N ARG A 4 17.82 18.64 -19.25
CA ARG A 4 16.81 19.69 -19.36
C ARG A 4 15.62 19.47 -18.39
N MET A 5 15.38 18.24 -17.98
CA MET A 5 14.31 17.90 -17.05
C MET A 5 14.72 18.08 -15.59
N MET A 6 15.99 17.81 -15.26
CA MET A 6 16.49 17.87 -13.88
C MET A 6 16.19 19.19 -13.15
N PRO A 7 16.41 20.39 -13.71
CA PRO A 7 16.07 21.64 -13.03
C PRO A 7 14.58 21.76 -12.72
N VAL A 8 13.72 21.35 -13.67
CA VAL A 8 12.25 21.41 -13.49
C VAL A 8 11.79 20.42 -12.44
N VAL A 9 12.33 19.19 -12.45
CA VAL A 9 12.06 18.16 -11.45
C VAL A 9 12.53 18.62 -10.07
N ALA A 10 13.74 19.16 -9.98
CA ALA A 10 14.32 19.66 -8.72
C ALA A 10 13.45 20.76 -8.09
N GLU A 11 13.01 21.74 -8.90
CA GLU A 11 12.10 22.81 -8.46
C GLU A 11 10.76 22.22 -8.01
N ALA A 12 10.18 21.34 -8.82
CA ALA A 12 8.89 20.73 -8.54
C ALA A 12 8.92 19.81 -7.29
N ALA A 13 10.00 19.09 -7.07
CA ALA A 13 10.19 18.25 -5.88
C ALA A 13 10.63 19.05 -4.64
N GLY A 14 11.10 20.28 -4.83
CA GLY A 14 11.63 21.13 -3.75
C GLY A 14 13.00 20.70 -3.23
N LEU A 15 13.77 19.93 -4.02
CA LEU A 15 15.06 19.35 -3.63
C LEU A 15 16.06 19.47 -4.80
N PRO A 16 17.31 19.96 -4.59
CA PRO A 16 18.32 19.97 -5.64
C PRO A 16 18.92 18.56 -5.84
N PHE A 17 19.27 18.21 -7.08
CA PHE A 17 20.09 17.03 -7.32
C PHE A 17 21.50 17.21 -6.75
N LYS A 18 22.02 16.22 -6.04
CA LYS A 18 23.40 16.16 -5.58
C LYS A 18 24.35 15.67 -6.67
N HIS A 19 23.84 14.81 -7.56
CA HIS A 19 24.53 14.28 -8.73
C HIS A 19 23.53 13.92 -9.82
N GLU A 20 24.01 13.86 -11.08
CA GLU A 20 23.20 13.41 -12.20
C GLU A 20 23.08 11.89 -12.20
N PRO A 21 21.86 11.32 -12.33
CA PRO A 21 21.69 9.87 -12.41
C PRO A 21 22.12 9.35 -13.79
N VAL A 22 22.61 8.12 -13.82
CA VAL A 22 22.94 7.40 -15.06
C VAL A 22 21.65 6.92 -15.72
N VAL A 23 21.56 7.03 -17.07
CA VAL A 23 20.41 6.52 -17.82
C VAL A 23 20.88 5.43 -18.78
N LEU A 24 20.30 4.25 -18.62
CA LEU A 24 20.65 3.05 -19.38
C LEU A 24 19.42 2.49 -20.11
N ARG A 25 19.66 1.74 -21.18
CA ARG A 25 18.60 1.05 -21.92
C ARG A 25 18.59 -0.44 -21.60
N ARG A 26 17.39 -1.01 -21.51
CA ARG A 26 17.16 -2.44 -21.30
C ARG A 26 16.20 -2.99 -22.35
N SER A 27 16.42 -4.23 -22.77
CA SER A 27 15.42 -4.96 -23.56
C SER A 27 14.27 -5.43 -22.66
N ARG A 28 13.11 -5.73 -23.24
CA ARG A 28 11.95 -6.26 -22.48
C ARG A 28 12.30 -7.53 -21.66
N PRO A 29 13.03 -8.51 -22.17
CA PRO A 29 13.50 -9.63 -21.36
C PRO A 29 14.33 -9.21 -20.15
N GLN A 30 15.27 -8.26 -20.32
CA GLN A 30 16.08 -7.76 -19.19
C GLN A 30 15.25 -7.02 -18.14
N VAL A 31 14.20 -6.31 -18.54
CA VAL A 31 13.24 -5.69 -17.61
C VAL A 31 12.49 -6.77 -16.83
N ARG A 32 12.02 -7.82 -17.51
CA ARG A 32 11.34 -8.95 -16.86
C ARG A 32 12.28 -9.68 -15.88
N ASP A 33 13.51 -9.93 -16.26
CA ASP A 33 14.50 -10.58 -15.39
C ASP A 33 14.76 -9.75 -14.13
N TYR A 34 14.83 -8.42 -14.27
CA TYR A 34 14.94 -7.51 -13.12
C TYR A 34 13.71 -7.59 -12.20
N VAL A 35 12.50 -7.55 -12.77
CA VAL A 35 11.26 -7.68 -11.98
C VAL A 35 11.24 -8.99 -11.19
N ILE A 36 11.61 -10.10 -11.83
CA ILE A 36 11.66 -11.41 -11.16
C ILE A 36 12.67 -11.40 -10.01
N HIS A 37 13.88 -10.90 -10.30
CA HIS A 37 14.95 -10.85 -9.30
C HIS A 37 14.57 -10.00 -8.09
N LYS A 38 14.08 -8.78 -8.34
CA LYS A 38 13.68 -7.85 -7.28
C LYS A 38 12.48 -8.37 -6.49
N PHE A 39 11.50 -8.97 -7.16
CA PHE A 39 10.35 -9.57 -6.50
C PHE A 39 10.75 -10.71 -5.56
N ASP A 40 11.65 -11.61 -6.01
CA ASP A 40 12.10 -12.75 -5.18
C ASP A 40 13.01 -12.29 -4.02
N GLU A 41 13.72 -11.18 -4.18
CA GLU A 41 14.50 -10.54 -3.12
C GLU A 41 13.60 -9.87 -2.06
N ASP A 42 12.64 -9.08 -2.52
CA ASP A 42 11.74 -8.30 -1.64
C ASP A 42 10.72 -9.20 -0.93
N LEU A 43 10.28 -10.29 -1.57
CA LEU A 43 9.30 -11.22 -1.04
C LEU A 43 9.76 -12.69 -1.19
N PRO A 44 10.65 -13.17 -0.32
CA PRO A 44 11.12 -14.54 -0.34
C PRO A 44 9.99 -15.58 -0.23
N PRO A 45 10.21 -16.84 -0.68
CA PRO A 45 9.14 -17.84 -0.79
C PRO A 45 8.34 -18.09 0.50
N ALA A 46 8.97 -18.01 1.68
CA ALA A 46 8.27 -18.20 2.96
C ALA A 46 7.29 -17.05 3.22
N ASP A 47 7.73 -15.80 3.01
CA ASP A 47 6.94 -14.58 3.19
C ASP A 47 5.82 -14.51 2.16
N LEU A 48 6.11 -14.85 0.91
CA LEU A 48 5.12 -14.95 -0.16
C LEU A 48 4.00 -15.95 0.17
N ASN A 49 4.35 -17.13 0.65
CA ASN A 49 3.37 -18.15 1.04
C ASN A 49 2.52 -17.68 2.22
N GLY A 50 3.13 -17.00 3.20
CA GLY A 50 2.42 -16.43 4.33
C GLY A 50 1.44 -15.33 3.92
N LEU A 51 1.88 -14.41 3.07
CA LEU A 51 1.05 -13.35 2.52
C LEU A 51 -0.10 -13.92 1.66
N GLN A 52 0.19 -14.88 0.78
CA GLN A 52 -0.85 -15.52 -0.04
C GLN A 52 -1.91 -16.21 0.83
N SER A 53 -1.49 -16.91 1.89
CA SER A 53 -2.42 -17.49 2.86
C SER A 53 -3.28 -16.43 3.54
N ALA A 54 -2.70 -15.32 3.98
CA ALA A 54 -3.42 -14.20 4.58
C ALA A 54 -4.47 -13.64 3.63
N LEU A 55 -4.09 -13.32 2.39
CA LEU A 55 -4.99 -12.75 1.39
C LEU A 55 -6.16 -13.69 1.04
N ARG A 56 -5.92 -15.00 0.98
CA ARG A 56 -6.98 -16.02 0.80
C ARG A 56 -7.89 -16.08 2.03
N LEU A 57 -7.34 -16.07 3.23
CA LEU A 57 -8.11 -16.06 4.48
C LEU A 57 -8.95 -14.81 4.65
N PHE A 58 -8.47 -13.65 4.23
CA PHE A 58 -9.27 -12.42 4.14
C PHE A 58 -10.26 -12.44 2.96
N GLY A 59 -10.05 -13.30 1.95
CA GLY A 59 -10.86 -13.34 0.72
C GLY A 59 -10.58 -12.17 -0.21
N LEU A 60 -9.38 -11.60 -0.14
CA LEU A 60 -8.90 -10.53 -1.01
C LEU A 60 -8.42 -11.05 -2.37
N ILE A 61 -8.04 -12.33 -2.42
CA ILE A 61 -7.73 -13.06 -3.64
C ILE A 61 -8.49 -14.39 -3.68
N PRO A 62 -8.82 -14.93 -4.87
CA PRO A 62 -9.39 -16.27 -5.01
C PRO A 62 -8.44 -17.38 -4.51
N ASP A 63 -8.98 -18.46 -3.99
CA ASP A 63 -8.18 -19.61 -3.53
C ASP A 63 -7.34 -20.24 -4.66
N SER A 64 -7.79 -20.14 -5.90
CA SER A 64 -7.11 -20.67 -7.08
C SER A 64 -6.00 -19.75 -7.62
N LEU A 65 -5.87 -18.51 -7.12
CA LEU A 65 -4.87 -17.59 -7.62
C LEU A 65 -3.50 -17.90 -7.00
N GLU A 66 -2.50 -18.01 -7.86
CA GLU A 66 -1.10 -18.10 -7.46
C GLU A 66 -0.47 -16.70 -7.50
N LEU A 67 -0.09 -16.18 -6.32
CA LEU A 67 0.28 -14.77 -6.16
C LEU A 67 1.56 -14.42 -6.93
N ARG A 68 2.59 -15.29 -6.87
CA ARG A 68 3.89 -15.01 -7.50
C ARG A 68 3.78 -14.79 -9.02
N PRO A 69 3.27 -15.75 -9.83
CA PRO A 69 3.16 -15.53 -11.27
C PRO A 69 2.25 -14.35 -11.59
N THR A 70 1.14 -14.17 -10.87
CA THR A 70 0.22 -13.06 -11.07
C THR A 70 0.93 -11.71 -10.84
N MET A 71 1.70 -11.56 -9.78
CA MET A 71 2.45 -10.33 -9.48
C MET A 71 3.54 -10.06 -10.51
N ILE A 72 4.32 -11.08 -10.90
CA ILE A 72 5.38 -10.93 -11.91
C ILE A 72 4.81 -10.49 -13.25
N ASP A 73 3.72 -11.12 -13.71
CA ASP A 73 3.11 -10.78 -14.98
C ASP A 73 2.49 -9.37 -14.95
N LEU A 74 1.80 -9.03 -13.85
CA LEU A 74 1.21 -7.73 -13.63
C LEU A 74 2.27 -6.61 -13.56
N LEU A 75 3.33 -6.79 -12.78
CA LEU A 75 4.42 -5.81 -12.68
C LEU A 75 5.18 -5.67 -14.01
N THR A 76 5.42 -6.77 -14.73
CA THR A 76 6.06 -6.74 -16.04
C THR A 76 5.22 -6.00 -17.09
N GLU A 77 3.88 -6.13 -17.02
CA GLU A 77 2.96 -5.39 -17.89
C GLU A 77 2.94 -3.88 -17.59
N GLN A 78 3.04 -3.52 -16.29
CA GLN A 78 2.95 -2.12 -15.84
C GLN A 78 4.27 -1.35 -15.99
N ILE A 79 5.41 -2.03 -15.91
CA ILE A 79 6.71 -1.35 -15.85
C ILE A 79 7.07 -0.72 -17.21
N ALA A 80 7.10 0.61 -17.22
CA ALA A 80 7.48 1.39 -18.39
C ALA A 80 8.95 1.89 -18.35
N GLY A 81 9.59 1.77 -17.20
CA GLY A 81 10.97 2.10 -16.84
C GLY A 81 11.10 1.98 -15.35
N TYR A 82 12.31 2.10 -14.80
CA TYR A 82 12.52 2.07 -13.36
C TYR A 82 13.86 2.72 -12.98
N TYR A 83 13.89 3.30 -11.79
CA TYR A 83 15.13 3.65 -11.10
C TYR A 83 15.55 2.46 -10.21
N ASP A 84 16.82 2.12 -10.27
CA ASP A 84 17.42 1.08 -9.46
C ASP A 84 18.40 1.72 -8.46
N PRO A 85 18.08 1.73 -7.15
CA PRO A 85 18.93 2.32 -6.12
C PRO A 85 20.31 1.67 -6.00
N ASP A 86 20.40 0.35 -6.26
CA ASP A 86 21.66 -0.39 -6.13
C ASP A 86 22.70 0.05 -7.16
N SER A 87 22.26 0.34 -8.39
CA SER A 87 23.14 0.81 -9.48
C SER A 87 23.15 2.33 -9.63
N ASN A 88 22.30 3.08 -8.92
CA ASN A 88 22.05 4.52 -9.09
C ASN A 88 21.71 4.89 -10.55
N ALA A 89 20.92 4.08 -11.20
CA ALA A 89 20.64 4.23 -12.63
C ALA A 89 19.15 4.13 -12.97
N LEU A 90 18.72 4.94 -13.95
CA LEU A 90 17.44 4.81 -14.60
C LEU A 90 17.54 3.82 -15.75
N TYR A 91 16.65 2.86 -15.79
CA TYR A 91 16.54 1.89 -16.85
C TYR A 91 15.28 2.13 -17.69
N ILE A 92 15.48 2.27 -19.00
CA ILE A 92 14.41 2.60 -19.94
C ILE A 92 14.33 1.49 -20.99
N PRO A 93 13.13 0.98 -21.32
CA PRO A 93 12.96 0.03 -22.41
C PRO A 93 13.52 0.60 -23.73
N ALA A 94 14.20 -0.27 -24.50
CA ALA A 94 14.84 0.15 -25.75
C ALA A 94 13.82 0.56 -26.83
N ASP A 95 12.59 0.03 -26.74
CA ASP A 95 11.47 0.17 -27.67
C ASP A 95 10.42 1.20 -27.25
N ILE A 96 10.71 2.04 -26.25
CA ILE A 96 9.76 3.03 -25.71
C ILE A 96 9.48 4.16 -26.71
N GLU A 97 8.21 4.51 -26.86
CA GLU A 97 7.77 5.62 -27.70
C GLU A 97 8.22 6.99 -27.14
N PRO A 98 8.54 7.99 -28.01
CA PRO A 98 9.08 9.29 -27.58
C PRO A 98 8.23 10.04 -26.54
N PHE A 99 6.91 9.96 -26.63
CA PHE A 99 6.01 10.59 -25.64
C PHE A 99 6.08 9.88 -24.29
N GLN A 100 5.98 8.55 -24.30
CA GLN A 100 6.10 7.72 -23.10
C GLN A 100 7.47 7.89 -22.44
N LEU A 101 8.53 8.01 -23.24
CA LEU A 101 9.88 8.26 -22.75
C LEU A 101 9.96 9.52 -21.88
N ARG A 102 9.26 10.61 -22.25
CA ARG A 102 9.23 11.83 -21.42
C ARG A 102 8.52 11.59 -20.09
N VAL A 103 7.38 10.90 -20.12
CA VAL A 103 6.62 10.56 -18.93
C VAL A 103 7.47 9.73 -17.98
N VAL A 104 8.04 8.63 -18.48
CA VAL A 104 8.86 7.71 -17.68
C VAL A 104 10.09 8.40 -17.11
N VAL A 105 10.89 9.06 -17.96
CA VAL A 105 12.11 9.72 -17.49
C VAL A 105 11.83 10.80 -16.46
N SER A 106 10.77 11.60 -16.61
CA SER A 106 10.44 12.62 -15.61
C SER A 106 10.02 12.02 -14.28
N HIS A 107 9.36 10.86 -14.28
CA HIS A 107 8.97 10.12 -13.09
C HIS A 107 10.19 9.50 -12.39
N GLU A 108 10.97 8.73 -13.12
CA GLU A 108 12.16 8.02 -12.58
C GLU A 108 13.26 9.00 -12.10
N LEU A 109 13.34 10.19 -12.68
CA LEU A 109 14.23 11.24 -12.19
C LEU A 109 13.86 11.69 -10.76
N VAL A 110 12.57 11.65 -10.39
CA VAL A 110 12.16 11.96 -9.03
C VAL A 110 12.63 10.87 -8.07
N HIS A 111 12.51 9.60 -8.43
CA HIS A 111 13.03 8.50 -7.61
C HIS A 111 14.55 8.59 -7.44
N ALA A 112 15.28 8.90 -8.52
CA ALA A 112 16.72 9.15 -8.45
C ALA A 112 17.07 10.36 -7.57
N LEU A 113 16.20 11.36 -7.51
CA LEU A 113 16.36 12.50 -6.60
C LEU A 113 16.05 12.11 -5.15
N GLN A 114 14.95 11.40 -4.92
CA GLN A 114 14.55 10.92 -3.58
C GLN A 114 15.65 10.08 -2.94
N ASP A 115 16.26 9.16 -3.71
CA ASP A 115 17.31 8.26 -3.22
C ASP A 115 18.58 9.01 -2.78
N GLN A 116 18.82 10.21 -3.31
CA GLN A 116 19.91 11.08 -2.87
C GLN A 116 19.66 11.69 -1.46
N TYR A 117 18.44 11.63 -0.93
CA TYR A 117 18.04 12.20 0.35
C TYR A 117 17.60 11.15 1.37
N VAL A 118 16.97 10.09 0.91
CA VAL A 118 16.52 8.97 1.74
C VAL A 118 16.94 7.66 1.09
N ARG A 119 17.22 6.64 1.89
CA ARG A 119 17.55 5.30 1.37
C ARG A 119 16.27 4.58 0.95
N LEU A 120 15.92 4.65 -0.34
CA LEU A 120 14.68 4.04 -0.87
C LEU A 120 14.59 2.56 -0.52
N ASP A 121 15.66 1.79 -0.73
CA ASP A 121 15.71 0.37 -0.37
C ASP A 121 15.28 0.13 1.08
N SER A 122 15.81 0.87 2.04
CA SER A 122 15.50 0.68 3.45
C SER A 122 14.05 0.99 3.82
N ILE A 123 13.34 1.73 2.95
CA ILE A 123 11.93 2.08 3.14
C ILE A 123 11.04 1.00 2.55
N ILE A 124 11.29 0.60 1.31
CA ILE A 124 10.41 -0.32 0.57
C ILE A 124 10.62 -1.80 0.93
N THR A 125 11.78 -2.17 1.43
CA THR A 125 12.08 -3.56 1.83
C THR A 125 11.67 -3.91 3.26
N GLN A 126 11.06 -2.99 4.02
CA GLN A 126 10.56 -3.28 5.36
C GLN A 126 9.47 -4.34 5.32
N ARG A 127 9.64 -5.40 6.12
CA ARG A 127 8.71 -6.54 6.19
C ARG A 127 7.83 -6.44 7.43
N HIS A 128 6.65 -7.03 7.37
CA HIS A 128 5.69 -7.09 8.49
C HIS A 128 5.23 -5.72 9.01
N VAL A 129 5.26 -4.73 8.14
CA VAL A 129 4.79 -3.35 8.37
C VAL A 129 4.07 -2.82 7.13
N ASN A 130 3.19 -3.63 6.57
CA ASN A 130 2.56 -3.38 5.27
C ASN A 130 1.91 -2.00 5.17
N ASP A 131 1.12 -1.58 6.16
CA ASP A 131 0.44 -0.28 6.16
C ASP A 131 1.44 0.89 6.11
N ARG A 132 2.47 0.85 6.97
CA ARG A 132 3.53 1.88 6.98
C ARG A 132 4.31 1.92 5.67
N ARG A 133 4.61 0.76 5.09
CA ARG A 133 5.27 0.66 3.79
C ARG A 133 4.38 1.22 2.68
N SER A 134 3.10 0.91 2.68
CA SER A 134 2.11 1.44 1.72
C SER A 134 1.99 2.96 1.82
N ALA A 135 2.01 3.52 3.03
CA ALA A 135 2.03 4.96 3.24
C ALA A 135 3.33 5.60 2.69
N ALA A 136 4.49 4.99 2.94
CA ALA A 136 5.75 5.49 2.42
C ALA A 136 5.81 5.42 0.88
N GLN A 137 5.35 4.32 0.27
CA GLN A 137 5.21 4.21 -1.18
C GLN A 137 4.28 5.29 -1.75
N ALA A 138 3.16 5.58 -1.07
CA ALA A 138 2.26 6.65 -1.48
C ALA A 138 2.96 8.02 -1.48
N ILE A 139 3.86 8.28 -0.54
CA ILE A 139 4.65 9.52 -0.55
C ILE A 139 5.62 9.57 -1.73
N LEU A 140 6.36 8.50 -1.96
CA LEU A 140 7.37 8.45 -3.02
C LEU A 140 6.73 8.55 -4.41
N GLU A 141 5.74 7.71 -4.69
CA GLU A 141 5.03 7.69 -5.97
C GLU A 141 4.18 8.97 -6.18
N GLY A 142 3.54 9.44 -5.12
CA GLY A 142 2.77 10.66 -5.15
C GLY A 142 3.63 11.89 -5.43
N GLN A 143 4.83 12.00 -4.83
CA GLN A 143 5.77 13.09 -5.13
C GLN A 143 6.25 13.00 -6.58
N ALA A 144 6.55 11.79 -7.09
CA ALA A 144 6.96 11.59 -8.47
C ALA A 144 5.83 11.98 -9.44
N THR A 145 4.58 11.60 -9.14
CA THR A 145 3.40 11.96 -9.92
C THR A 145 3.16 13.48 -9.95
N VAL A 146 3.34 14.17 -8.84
CA VAL A 146 3.17 15.64 -8.76
C VAL A 146 4.32 16.37 -9.45
N ALA A 147 5.57 15.95 -9.22
CA ALA A 147 6.75 16.64 -9.72
C ALA A 147 6.96 16.50 -11.24
N GLN A 148 6.39 15.47 -11.88
CA GLN A 148 6.44 15.33 -13.34
C GLN A 148 5.48 16.30 -14.08
N ILE A 149 4.45 16.85 -13.41
CA ILE A 149 3.43 17.71 -14.06
C ILE A 149 4.06 18.90 -14.78
N PRO A 150 4.93 19.73 -14.17
CA PRO A 150 5.53 20.87 -14.87
C PRO A 150 6.45 20.45 -16.04
N VAL A 151 6.99 19.23 -16.01
CA VAL A 151 7.78 18.70 -17.15
C VAL A 151 6.90 18.37 -18.34
N LEU A 152 5.71 17.83 -18.10
CA LEU A 152 4.76 17.39 -19.13
C LEU A 152 3.82 18.52 -19.57
N MET A 153 3.42 19.36 -18.63
CA MET A 153 2.47 20.48 -18.78
C MET A 153 3.03 21.74 -18.11
N PRO A 154 3.94 22.49 -18.74
CA PRO A 154 4.67 23.60 -18.10
C PRO A 154 3.77 24.72 -17.55
N GLU A 155 2.58 24.90 -18.12
CA GLU A 155 1.61 25.91 -17.64
C GLU A 155 0.82 25.47 -16.41
N GLN A 156 0.85 24.18 -16.07
CA GLN A 156 0.10 23.64 -14.96
C GLN A 156 0.92 23.67 -13.67
N LYS A 157 0.45 24.39 -12.68
CA LYS A 157 1.04 24.41 -11.33
C LYS A 157 0.34 23.37 -10.46
N PRO A 158 1.04 22.33 -9.97
CA PRO A 158 0.43 21.29 -9.15
C PRO A 158 -0.32 21.83 -7.93
N ASP A 159 0.23 22.85 -7.28
CA ASP A 159 -0.34 23.44 -6.06
C ASP A 159 -1.66 24.18 -6.30
N THR A 160 -2.07 24.39 -7.56
CA THR A 160 -3.38 24.99 -7.91
C THR A 160 -4.47 23.94 -8.15
N LEU A 161 -4.12 22.67 -8.26
CA LEU A 161 -5.09 21.58 -8.47
C LEU A 161 -6.00 21.44 -7.25
N PRO A 162 -7.31 21.20 -7.40
CA PRO A 162 -8.19 20.95 -6.27
C PRO A 162 -7.71 19.76 -5.41
N LEU A 163 -7.90 19.81 -4.11
CA LEU A 163 -7.64 18.64 -3.25
C LEU A 163 -8.57 17.49 -3.65
N GLY A 164 -8.05 16.27 -3.66
CA GLY A 164 -8.76 15.09 -4.13
C GLY A 164 -8.88 15.02 -5.67
N TRP A 165 -8.16 15.87 -6.41
CA TRP A 165 -8.23 15.88 -7.87
C TRP A 165 -7.64 14.58 -8.46
N PHE A 166 -6.52 14.11 -7.95
CA PHE A 166 -5.87 12.90 -8.44
C PHE A 166 -6.74 11.67 -8.19
N TRP A 167 -7.28 11.52 -6.98
CA TRP A 167 -8.15 10.39 -6.66
C TRP A 167 -9.40 10.33 -7.55
N LYS A 168 -9.93 11.48 -7.95
CA LYS A 168 -11.05 11.55 -8.91
C LYS A 168 -10.69 11.04 -10.31
N GLN A 169 -9.40 11.01 -10.68
CA GLN A 169 -8.95 10.44 -11.96
C GLN A 169 -8.89 8.90 -11.93
N ARG A 170 -9.12 8.27 -10.78
CA ARG A 170 -9.01 6.81 -10.60
C ARG A 170 -9.83 6.02 -11.63
N THR A 171 -11.07 6.43 -11.88
CA THR A 171 -11.95 5.76 -12.86
C THR A 171 -11.42 5.88 -14.29
N VAL A 172 -10.84 7.02 -14.65
CA VAL A 172 -10.21 7.23 -15.95
C VAL A 172 -8.96 6.38 -16.08
N MET A 173 -8.11 6.38 -15.06
CA MET A 173 -6.90 5.55 -15.01
C MET A 173 -7.24 4.06 -15.09
N ALA A 174 -8.21 3.61 -14.29
CA ALA A 174 -8.67 2.22 -14.32
C ALA A 174 -9.25 1.82 -15.69
N ALA A 175 -9.98 2.71 -16.37
CA ALA A 175 -10.51 2.47 -17.72
C ALA A 175 -9.39 2.36 -18.78
N GLN A 176 -8.32 3.14 -18.65
CA GLN A 176 -7.14 3.03 -19.51
C GLN A 176 -6.39 1.72 -19.27
N GLN A 177 -6.18 1.37 -18.01
CA GLN A 177 -5.50 0.14 -17.61
C GLN A 177 -6.36 -1.13 -17.87
N ALA A 178 -7.67 -1.01 -18.03
CA ALA A 178 -8.54 -2.12 -18.41
C ALA A 178 -8.23 -2.71 -19.80
N GLN A 179 -7.42 -1.99 -20.62
CA GLN A 179 -6.90 -2.52 -21.88
C GLN A 179 -5.66 -3.41 -21.68
N MET A 180 -5.04 -3.36 -20.51
CA MET A 180 -3.93 -4.20 -20.11
C MET A 180 -4.50 -5.52 -19.57
N LYS A 181 -4.09 -6.64 -20.16
CA LYS A 181 -4.71 -7.95 -19.93
C LYS A 181 -4.55 -8.41 -18.48
N GLU A 182 -3.34 -8.31 -17.95
CA GLU A 182 -3.03 -8.81 -16.61
C GLU A 182 -3.68 -7.90 -15.54
N PHE A 183 -3.63 -6.59 -15.74
CA PHE A 183 -4.31 -5.64 -14.86
C PHE A 183 -5.84 -5.83 -14.85
N ALA A 184 -6.46 -6.00 -16.02
CA ALA A 184 -7.91 -6.18 -16.14
C ALA A 184 -8.42 -7.44 -15.42
N SER A 185 -7.61 -8.50 -15.39
CA SER A 185 -7.94 -9.78 -14.74
C SER A 185 -7.54 -9.84 -13.25
N ALA A 186 -6.73 -8.89 -12.78
CA ALA A 186 -6.22 -8.90 -11.42
C ALA A 186 -7.34 -8.65 -10.38
N PRO A 187 -7.26 -9.26 -9.20
CA PRO A 187 -8.15 -8.98 -8.08
C PRO A 187 -8.19 -7.50 -7.69
N LEU A 188 -9.30 -7.05 -7.08
CA LEU A 188 -9.47 -5.67 -6.63
C LEU A 188 -8.29 -5.21 -5.76
N TRP A 189 -7.85 -6.03 -4.82
CA TRP A 189 -6.74 -5.72 -3.91
C TRP A 189 -5.45 -5.36 -4.67
N LEU A 190 -5.08 -6.14 -5.70
CA LEU A 190 -3.91 -5.86 -6.53
C LEU A 190 -4.07 -4.58 -7.36
N ARG A 191 -5.21 -4.40 -8.00
CA ARG A 191 -5.47 -3.22 -8.85
C ARG A 191 -5.44 -1.92 -8.04
N GLU A 192 -6.18 -1.88 -6.95
CA GLU A 192 -6.25 -0.68 -6.10
C GLU A 192 -4.90 -0.42 -5.39
N GLY A 193 -4.21 -1.49 -4.97
CA GLY A 193 -2.87 -1.39 -4.38
C GLY A 193 -1.83 -0.78 -5.33
N LEU A 194 -1.95 -1.03 -6.65
CA LEU A 194 -1.10 -0.40 -7.67
C LEU A 194 -1.49 1.05 -7.97
N ILE A 195 -2.76 1.43 -7.80
CA ILE A 195 -3.25 2.79 -8.12
C ILE A 195 -3.06 3.75 -6.93
N PHE A 196 -3.30 3.27 -5.73
CA PHE A 196 -3.33 4.11 -4.52
C PHE A 196 -2.05 4.92 -4.28
N PRO A 197 -0.82 4.37 -4.42
CA PRO A 197 0.39 5.15 -4.21
C PRO A 197 0.49 6.38 -5.12
N TYR A 198 0.10 6.24 -6.37
CA TYR A 198 0.14 7.33 -7.35
C TYR A 198 -0.90 8.40 -7.08
N LEU A 199 -2.16 8.01 -6.90
CA LEU A 199 -3.27 8.97 -6.84
C LEU A 199 -3.53 9.47 -5.41
N GLY A 200 -3.61 8.59 -4.44
CA GLY A 200 -3.77 8.96 -3.02
C GLY A 200 -2.54 9.72 -2.51
N GLY A 201 -1.36 9.22 -2.86
CA GLY A 201 -0.10 9.87 -2.54
C GLY A 201 0.05 11.24 -3.19
N ALA A 202 -0.36 11.43 -4.44
CA ALA A 202 -0.32 12.73 -5.11
C ALA A 202 -1.25 13.75 -4.44
N ASP A 203 -2.47 13.37 -4.07
CA ASP A 203 -3.40 14.25 -3.35
C ASP A 203 -2.82 14.65 -1.99
N PHE A 204 -2.22 13.72 -1.25
CA PHE A 204 -1.53 14.02 -0.01
C PHE A 204 -0.33 14.95 -0.21
N ASN A 205 0.50 14.72 -1.23
CA ASN A 205 1.65 15.58 -1.55
C ASN A 205 1.21 17.02 -1.86
N VAL A 206 0.13 17.22 -2.66
CA VAL A 206 -0.42 18.56 -2.94
C VAL A 206 -0.92 19.21 -1.66
N TRP A 207 -1.62 18.47 -0.79
CA TRP A 207 -2.08 18.99 0.50
C TRP A 207 -0.90 19.37 1.39
N PHE A 208 0.13 18.52 1.51
CA PHE A 208 1.31 18.76 2.32
C PHE A 208 2.07 20.01 1.88
N ARG A 209 2.32 20.17 0.58
CA ARG A 209 3.02 21.34 0.00
C ARG A 209 2.32 22.66 0.32
N ARG A 210 0.98 22.66 0.31
CA ARG A 210 0.19 23.85 0.67
C ARG A 210 0.23 24.16 2.15
N LYS A 211 0.17 23.11 2.99
CA LYS A 211 0.16 23.25 4.45
C LYS A 211 1.53 23.58 5.02
N TYR A 212 2.56 22.98 4.48
CA TYR A 212 3.94 23.06 4.99
C TYR A 212 4.89 23.60 3.93
N PHE A 213 4.60 24.81 3.44
CA PHE A 213 5.37 25.45 2.39
C PHE A 213 6.88 25.47 2.71
N GLY A 214 7.70 25.05 1.74
CA GLY A 214 9.16 25.00 1.85
C GLY A 214 9.72 23.84 2.69
N ARG A 215 8.88 22.94 3.20
CA ARG A 215 9.35 21.70 3.89
C ARG A 215 9.37 20.52 2.93
N SER A 216 10.34 19.63 3.13
CA SER A 216 10.37 18.35 2.42
C SER A 216 9.49 17.32 3.12
N ILE A 217 8.65 16.63 2.37
CA ILE A 217 7.85 15.52 2.89
C ILE A 217 8.71 14.32 3.28
N LEU A 218 9.92 14.21 2.71
CA LEU A 218 10.86 13.14 3.02
C LEU A 218 11.44 13.24 4.43
N ASP A 219 11.38 14.43 5.07
CA ASP A 219 11.90 14.64 6.43
C ASP A 219 11.02 13.99 7.50
N SER A 220 9.71 13.81 7.21
CA SER A 220 8.74 13.21 8.12
C SER A 220 7.61 12.56 7.33
N MET A 221 7.80 11.32 6.92
CA MET A 221 6.79 10.59 6.15
C MET A 221 5.65 10.12 7.05
N PRO A 222 4.40 10.07 6.54
CA PRO A 222 3.27 9.41 7.22
C PRO A 222 3.58 7.97 7.62
N ARG A 223 3.03 7.53 8.73
CA ARG A 223 3.25 6.20 9.30
C ARG A 223 2.12 5.21 9.03
N SER A 224 1.01 5.68 8.47
CA SER A 224 -0.15 4.85 8.13
C SER A 224 -0.83 5.32 6.85
N THR A 225 -1.55 4.42 6.19
CA THR A 225 -2.43 4.79 5.08
C THR A 225 -3.59 5.66 5.55
N GLU A 226 -3.99 5.58 6.81
CA GLU A 226 -4.94 6.50 7.41
C GLU A 226 -4.48 7.95 7.29
N GLN A 227 -3.22 8.25 7.62
CA GLN A 227 -2.67 9.60 7.51
C GLN A 227 -2.61 10.11 6.05
N ILE A 228 -2.51 9.21 5.06
CA ILE A 228 -2.63 9.56 3.63
C ILE A 228 -4.09 9.88 3.26
N LEU A 229 -5.02 9.06 3.75
CA LEU A 229 -6.45 9.18 3.45
C LEU A 229 -7.13 10.33 4.19
N HIS A 230 -6.59 10.68 5.36
CA HIS A 230 -7.06 11.74 6.27
C HIS A 230 -5.87 12.65 6.65
N PRO A 231 -5.46 13.58 5.78
CA PRO A 231 -4.25 14.40 6.02
C PRO A 231 -4.27 15.22 7.31
N GLU A 232 -5.44 15.49 7.87
CA GLU A 232 -5.60 16.11 9.20
C GLU A 232 -5.05 15.25 10.32
N ARG A 233 -5.11 13.91 10.20
CA ARG A 233 -4.49 12.98 11.16
C ARG A 233 -2.97 13.15 11.20
N TYR A 234 -2.35 13.25 10.02
CA TYR A 234 -0.93 13.58 9.94
C TYR A 234 -0.62 14.94 10.58
N ALA A 235 -1.46 15.97 10.33
CA ALA A 235 -1.24 17.31 10.85
C ALA A 235 -1.37 17.41 12.39
N THR A 236 -2.14 16.54 13.00
CA THR A 236 -2.32 16.44 14.46
C THR A 236 -1.37 15.46 15.13
N HIS A 237 -0.46 14.84 14.35
CA HIS A 237 0.43 13.77 14.82
C HIS A 237 -0.33 12.58 15.41
N ASP A 238 -1.46 12.25 14.82
CA ASP A 238 -2.24 11.08 15.18
C ASP A 238 -1.54 9.83 14.63
N GLU A 239 -0.80 9.18 15.50
CA GLU A 239 0.02 8.01 15.17
C GLU A 239 -0.77 6.74 15.41
N PRO A 240 -0.66 5.73 14.53
CA PRO A 240 -1.37 4.46 14.73
C PRO A 240 -0.92 3.76 16.00
N THR A 241 -1.88 3.18 16.72
CA THR A 241 -1.61 2.30 17.85
C THR A 241 -0.89 1.04 17.36
N GLU A 242 0.25 0.73 17.95
CA GLU A 242 1.01 -0.48 17.65
C GLU A 242 0.49 -1.66 18.46
N LEU A 243 0.29 -2.81 17.79
CA LEU A 243 -0.16 -4.05 18.40
C LEU A 243 0.95 -5.08 18.36
N ALA A 244 1.16 -5.77 19.47
CA ALA A 244 2.02 -6.94 19.56
C ALA A 244 1.24 -8.13 20.10
N PHE A 245 1.36 -9.30 19.46
CA PHE A 245 0.74 -10.53 19.95
C PHE A 245 1.43 -11.05 21.21
N GLU A 246 0.65 -11.55 22.15
CA GLU A 246 1.10 -12.23 23.36
C GLU A 246 0.52 -13.65 23.40
N GLY A 247 1.37 -14.61 23.77
CA GLY A 247 1.00 -16.03 23.78
C GLY A 247 1.20 -16.71 22.42
N ARG A 248 0.96 -18.02 22.36
CA ARG A 248 1.05 -18.84 21.15
C ARG A 248 -0.17 -19.73 21.03
N ALA A 249 -0.84 -19.68 19.89
CA ALA A 249 -1.92 -20.61 19.53
C ALA A 249 -1.51 -21.61 18.42
N GLY A 250 -0.24 -21.69 18.11
CA GLY A 250 0.32 -22.54 17.06
C GLY A 250 1.58 -21.92 16.42
N ASP A 251 2.02 -22.48 15.32
CA ASP A 251 3.12 -21.94 14.54
C ASP A 251 2.64 -20.73 13.73
N VAL A 252 3.31 -19.59 13.90
CA VAL A 252 3.04 -18.36 13.12
C VAL A 252 3.70 -18.51 11.76
N LYS A 253 2.90 -18.55 10.70
CA LYS A 253 3.36 -18.57 9.32
C LYS A 253 3.60 -17.16 8.77
N TRP A 254 2.76 -16.23 9.21
CA TRP A 254 2.80 -14.85 8.76
C TRP A 254 2.19 -13.91 9.79
N GLU A 255 2.73 -12.71 9.89
CA GLU A 255 2.20 -11.66 10.75
C GLU A 255 2.37 -10.31 10.07
N ASP A 256 1.31 -9.50 9.99
CA ASP A 256 1.33 -8.15 9.41
C ASP A 256 0.09 -7.35 9.85
N GLY A 257 -0.12 -6.15 9.29
CA GLY A 257 -1.33 -5.34 9.38
C GLY A 257 -1.91 -5.04 8.01
N LEU A 258 -3.20 -4.75 7.92
CA LEU A 258 -3.86 -4.29 6.69
C LEU A 258 -3.77 -2.76 6.53
N GLY A 259 -3.89 -2.02 7.63
CA GLY A 259 -4.10 -0.58 7.59
C GLY A 259 -5.53 -0.19 7.17
N GLU A 260 -5.82 1.10 7.20
CA GLU A 260 -7.16 1.58 6.82
C GLU A 260 -7.45 1.34 5.34
N PHE A 261 -6.47 1.56 4.45
CA PHE A 261 -6.69 1.41 3.01
C PHE A 261 -7.10 -0.01 2.64
N GLU A 262 -6.35 -1.03 3.05
CA GLU A 262 -6.70 -2.42 2.73
C GLU A 262 -7.95 -2.90 3.49
N THR A 263 -8.23 -2.35 4.66
CA THR A 263 -9.49 -2.58 5.38
C THR A 263 -10.70 -2.04 4.57
N ARG A 264 -10.56 -0.88 3.88
CA ARG A 264 -11.57 -0.42 2.91
C ARG A 264 -11.74 -1.40 1.75
N LEU A 265 -10.63 -1.89 1.20
CA LEU A 265 -10.67 -2.87 0.09
C LEU A 265 -11.34 -4.17 0.51
N LEU A 266 -11.11 -4.64 1.74
CA LEU A 266 -11.79 -5.80 2.31
C LEU A 266 -13.31 -5.65 2.26
N PHE A 267 -13.83 -4.52 2.74
CA PHE A 267 -15.26 -4.27 2.70
C PHE A 267 -15.78 -4.06 1.28
N GLN A 268 -15.06 -3.35 0.43
CA GLN A 268 -15.45 -3.17 -0.97
C GLN A 268 -15.54 -4.50 -1.71
N GLN A 269 -14.58 -5.40 -1.51
CA GLN A 269 -14.56 -6.75 -2.07
C GLN A 269 -15.77 -7.58 -1.64
N HIS A 270 -16.13 -7.56 -0.37
CA HIS A 270 -17.18 -8.41 0.17
C HIS A 270 -18.58 -7.80 0.10
N LEU A 271 -18.71 -6.49 0.24
CA LEU A 271 -20.02 -5.82 0.28
C LEU A 271 -20.40 -5.19 -1.06
N GLY A 272 -19.42 -4.89 -1.93
CA GLY A 272 -19.67 -4.33 -3.27
C GLY A 272 -20.07 -2.84 -3.27
N ASN A 273 -19.81 -2.12 -2.17
CA ASN A 273 -20.15 -0.70 -2.03
C ASN A 273 -18.96 0.07 -1.44
N GLU A 274 -18.34 0.92 -2.24
CA GLU A 274 -17.16 1.70 -1.85
C GLU A 274 -17.47 2.73 -0.76
N ALA A 275 -18.56 3.47 -0.87
CA ALA A 275 -18.92 4.48 0.12
C ALA A 275 -19.20 3.85 1.50
N GLU A 276 -19.84 2.70 1.52
CA GLU A 276 -20.04 1.92 2.73
C GLU A 276 -18.69 1.41 3.28
N ALA A 277 -17.81 0.90 2.42
CA ALA A 277 -16.48 0.41 2.79
C ALA A 277 -15.65 1.51 3.46
N ILE A 278 -15.65 2.72 2.91
CA ILE A 278 -15.00 3.89 3.52
C ILE A 278 -15.58 4.16 4.91
N THR A 279 -16.91 4.21 5.04
CA THR A 279 -17.57 4.46 6.33
C THR A 279 -17.22 3.40 7.37
N LEU A 280 -17.12 2.13 6.98
CA LEU A 280 -16.82 1.01 7.89
C LEU A 280 -15.37 0.98 8.34
N ALA A 281 -14.43 1.50 7.56
CA ALA A 281 -13.01 1.55 7.89
C ALA A 281 -12.60 2.84 8.60
N THR A 282 -13.39 3.92 8.47
CA THR A 282 -13.09 5.22 9.10
C THR A 282 -13.09 5.13 10.62
N GLY A 283 -12.04 5.65 11.26
CA GLY A 283 -11.77 5.57 12.68
C GLY A 283 -10.91 4.35 13.05
N TRP A 284 -10.27 3.74 12.05
CA TRP A 284 -9.18 2.78 12.25
C TRP A 284 -8.01 3.50 12.92
N ASP A 285 -7.39 2.86 13.92
CA ASP A 285 -6.28 3.43 14.67
C ASP A 285 -5.10 2.44 14.80
N GLY A 286 -5.25 1.25 14.27
CA GLY A 286 -4.21 0.23 14.26
C GLY A 286 -4.77 -1.17 14.07
N ASP A 287 -3.98 -2.04 13.50
CA ASP A 287 -4.33 -3.44 13.40
C ASP A 287 -3.10 -4.35 13.31
N ARG A 288 -3.33 -5.61 13.65
CA ARG A 288 -2.35 -6.67 13.42
C ARG A 288 -3.03 -8.02 13.30
N TYR A 289 -2.54 -8.83 12.37
CA TYR A 289 -3.04 -10.19 12.18
C TYR A 289 -1.91 -11.22 12.16
N GLN A 290 -2.24 -12.45 12.55
CA GLN A 290 -1.41 -13.62 12.38
C GLN A 290 -2.12 -14.67 11.53
N VAL A 291 -1.37 -15.31 10.64
CA VAL A 291 -1.73 -16.58 10.02
C VAL A 291 -1.03 -17.69 10.79
N LEU A 292 -1.82 -18.52 11.45
CA LEU A 292 -1.34 -19.65 12.23
C LEU A 292 -1.62 -20.95 11.47
N GLY A 293 -0.81 -21.97 11.69
CA GLY A 293 -1.20 -23.30 11.28
C GLY A 293 -0.07 -24.26 10.98
N ALA A 294 -0.32 -25.55 11.28
CA ALA A 294 0.48 -26.67 10.83
C ALA A 294 -0.25 -27.51 9.76
N ASN A 295 -1.56 -27.76 9.95
CA ASN A 295 -2.37 -28.61 9.04
C ASN A 295 -3.43 -27.80 8.25
N ALA A 296 -3.80 -26.64 8.72
CA ALA A 296 -4.69 -25.70 8.03
C ALA A 296 -4.47 -24.28 8.56
N ASP A 297 -4.62 -23.30 7.70
CA ASP A 297 -4.39 -21.92 8.03
C ASP A 297 -5.54 -21.34 8.86
N VAL A 298 -5.18 -20.55 9.87
CA VAL A 298 -6.09 -19.86 10.78
C VAL A 298 -5.72 -18.40 10.82
N LEU A 299 -6.71 -17.52 10.68
CA LEU A 299 -6.54 -16.08 10.80
C LEU A 299 -6.94 -15.62 12.19
N VAL A 300 -6.05 -14.90 12.86
CA VAL A 300 -6.36 -14.12 14.07
C VAL A 300 -6.02 -12.67 13.76
N TRP A 301 -7.02 -11.80 13.78
CA TRP A 301 -6.89 -10.38 13.46
C TRP A 301 -7.47 -9.51 14.56
N TYR A 302 -6.69 -8.53 15.00
CA TYR A 302 -7.10 -7.50 15.95
C TYR A 302 -7.02 -6.13 15.29
N THR A 303 -8.05 -5.31 15.53
CA THR A 303 -8.11 -3.91 15.07
C THR A 303 -8.43 -3.01 16.25
N VAL A 304 -7.76 -1.88 16.35
CA VAL A 304 -8.00 -0.81 17.34
C VAL A 304 -8.75 0.32 16.66
N TRP A 305 -9.61 1.01 17.40
CA TRP A 305 -10.51 2.03 16.86
C TRP A 305 -10.48 3.29 17.72
N ASP A 306 -10.71 4.46 17.10
CA ASP A 306 -10.78 5.74 17.79
C ASP A 306 -11.79 5.74 18.94
N ASP A 307 -12.97 5.15 18.68
CA ASP A 307 -14.06 5.10 19.64
C ASP A 307 -14.91 3.80 19.52
N ALA A 308 -15.76 3.59 20.51
CA ALA A 308 -16.64 2.44 20.56
C ALA A 308 -17.69 2.41 19.43
N ALA A 309 -18.05 3.57 18.87
CA ALA A 309 -19.01 3.64 17.78
C ALA A 309 -18.34 3.17 16.47
N ALA A 310 -17.10 3.57 16.20
CA ALA A 310 -16.29 3.08 15.07
C ALA A 310 -16.07 1.57 15.17
N ALA A 311 -15.64 1.07 16.33
CA ALA A 311 -15.48 -0.36 16.58
C ALA A 311 -16.78 -1.15 16.33
N SER A 312 -17.92 -0.62 16.77
CA SER A 312 -19.22 -1.28 16.57
C SER A 312 -19.68 -1.27 15.11
N ARG A 313 -19.47 -0.17 14.38
CA ARG A 313 -19.73 -0.09 12.92
C ARG A 313 -18.90 -1.12 12.17
N PHE A 314 -17.58 -1.15 12.45
CA PHE A 314 -16.67 -2.11 11.85
C PHE A 314 -17.08 -3.55 12.16
N ALA A 315 -17.33 -3.92 13.42
CA ALA A 315 -17.73 -5.26 13.81
C ALA A 315 -19.01 -5.72 13.09
N ALA A 316 -20.03 -4.85 13.00
CA ALA A 316 -21.25 -5.13 12.26
C ALA A 316 -21.00 -5.30 10.74
N GLY A 317 -20.16 -4.46 10.16
CA GLY A 317 -19.71 -4.59 8.76
C GLY A 317 -18.98 -5.91 8.53
N LEU A 318 -18.07 -6.26 9.43
CA LEU A 318 -17.27 -7.48 9.36
C LEU A 318 -18.15 -8.74 9.46
N GLN A 319 -19.14 -8.76 10.33
CA GLN A 319 -20.11 -9.85 10.41
C GLN A 319 -20.85 -10.04 9.08
N ARG A 320 -21.30 -8.94 8.44
CA ARG A 320 -21.98 -9.00 7.13
C ARG A 320 -21.04 -9.46 6.02
N ALA A 321 -19.79 -8.99 6.02
CA ALA A 321 -18.79 -9.40 5.03
C ALA A 321 -18.49 -10.89 5.15
N TRP A 322 -18.28 -11.40 6.36
CA TRP A 322 -18.04 -12.83 6.60
C TRP A 322 -19.24 -13.70 6.31
N ALA A 323 -20.48 -13.23 6.56
CA ALA A 323 -21.69 -13.97 6.20
C ALA A 323 -21.87 -14.17 4.68
N LYS A 324 -21.31 -13.28 3.86
CA LYS A 324 -21.33 -13.41 2.38
C LYS A 324 -20.28 -14.40 1.83
N ARG A 325 -19.28 -14.74 2.63
CA ARG A 325 -18.24 -15.69 2.19
C ARG A 325 -18.78 -17.12 2.16
N ARG A 326 -18.58 -17.79 1.02
CA ARG A 326 -18.97 -19.20 0.84
C ARG A 326 -17.84 -20.14 1.28
N THR A 327 -17.29 -19.95 2.47
CA THR A 327 -16.15 -20.72 2.96
C THR A 327 -16.55 -21.69 4.06
N VAL A 328 -15.90 -22.87 4.06
CA VAL A 328 -16.12 -23.93 5.05
C VAL A 328 -15.23 -23.66 6.27
N GLY A 329 -15.64 -22.73 7.12
CA GLY A 329 -14.90 -22.38 8.33
C GLY A 329 -15.82 -21.76 9.38
N ARG A 330 -15.32 -21.66 10.61
CA ARG A 330 -15.97 -20.97 11.72
C ARG A 330 -15.29 -19.62 11.90
N SER A 331 -16.08 -18.56 12.02
CA SER A 331 -15.62 -17.22 12.44
C SER A 331 -16.13 -16.87 13.82
N ASP A 332 -15.30 -16.17 14.60
CA ASP A 332 -15.64 -15.57 15.89
C ASP A 332 -15.23 -14.10 15.86
N ILE A 333 -16.20 -13.19 15.87
CA ILE A 333 -15.99 -11.75 15.85
C ILE A 333 -16.42 -11.19 17.19
N LYS A 334 -15.50 -10.56 17.93
CA LYS A 334 -15.74 -10.01 19.26
C LYS A 334 -15.26 -8.58 19.39
N GLN A 335 -16.08 -7.75 20.02
CA GLN A 335 -15.67 -6.45 20.51
C GLN A 335 -15.06 -6.63 21.92
N LEU A 336 -13.94 -5.99 22.15
CA LEU A 336 -13.14 -6.09 23.37
C LEU A 336 -12.72 -4.68 23.80
N THR A 337 -12.22 -4.57 25.01
CA THR A 337 -11.48 -3.39 25.48
C THR A 337 -10.11 -3.84 25.92
N VAL A 338 -9.05 -3.28 25.36
CA VAL A 338 -7.66 -3.57 25.71
C VAL A 338 -6.99 -2.25 26.07
N SER A 339 -6.43 -2.17 27.26
CA SER A 339 -5.81 -0.92 27.78
C SER A 339 -6.70 0.32 27.63
N GLY A 340 -8.01 0.16 27.82
CA GLY A 340 -9.00 1.25 27.68
C GLY A 340 -9.42 1.58 26.24
N ARG A 341 -8.81 0.97 25.22
CA ARG A 341 -9.10 1.21 23.80
C ARG A 341 -10.13 0.23 23.26
N PRO A 342 -11.05 0.66 22.38
CA PRO A 342 -11.98 -0.22 21.69
C PRO A 342 -11.24 -1.10 20.67
N VAL A 343 -11.44 -2.41 20.76
CA VAL A 343 -10.76 -3.40 19.92
C VAL A 343 -11.80 -4.35 19.32
N VAL A 344 -11.62 -4.74 18.05
CA VAL A 344 -12.38 -5.84 17.45
C VAL A 344 -11.42 -6.96 17.10
N ARG A 345 -11.78 -8.19 17.51
CA ARG A 345 -11.06 -9.40 17.16
C ARG A 345 -11.87 -10.24 16.18
N LEU A 346 -11.25 -10.66 15.10
CA LEU A 346 -11.72 -11.74 14.24
C LEU A 346 -10.81 -12.96 14.42
N VAL A 347 -11.42 -14.12 14.63
CA VAL A 347 -10.77 -15.41 14.42
C VAL A 347 -11.52 -16.15 13.33
N TYR A 348 -10.83 -16.62 12.32
CA TYR A 348 -11.38 -17.46 11.26
C TYR A 348 -10.56 -18.73 11.12
N ALA A 349 -11.20 -19.88 11.32
CA ALA A 349 -10.52 -21.17 11.37
C ALA A 349 -11.37 -22.28 10.75
N PRO A 350 -10.75 -23.39 10.30
CA PRO A 350 -11.48 -24.61 9.93
C PRO A 350 -12.34 -25.10 11.07
N ALA A 351 -13.46 -25.77 10.75
CA ALA A 351 -14.45 -26.21 11.76
C ALA A 351 -13.86 -27.09 12.88
N GLY A 352 -12.84 -27.90 12.57
CA GLY A 352 -12.18 -28.80 13.53
C GLY A 352 -10.98 -28.20 14.27
N TRP A 353 -10.71 -26.89 14.15
CA TRP A 353 -9.59 -26.29 14.85
C TRP A 353 -9.78 -26.31 16.37
N SER A 354 -8.78 -26.84 17.09
CA SER A 354 -8.84 -27.00 18.56
C SER A 354 -8.32 -25.79 19.35
N GLY A 355 -7.69 -24.79 18.68
CA GLY A 355 -7.03 -23.65 19.31
C GLY A 355 -7.97 -22.58 19.85
N TRP A 356 -9.32 -22.77 19.84
CA TRP A 356 -10.31 -21.79 20.32
C TRP A 356 -10.14 -21.39 21.79
N SER A 357 -9.54 -22.25 22.61
CA SER A 357 -9.28 -21.97 24.04
C SER A 357 -7.94 -21.24 24.29
N SER A 358 -7.09 -21.12 23.27
CA SER A 358 -5.74 -20.58 23.37
C SER A 358 -5.45 -19.52 22.31
N ILE A 359 -6.48 -18.74 21.92
CA ILE A 359 -6.31 -17.62 20.97
C ILE A 359 -5.31 -16.63 21.58
N PRO A 360 -4.24 -16.24 20.82
CA PRO A 360 -3.28 -15.27 21.31
C PRO A 360 -3.95 -13.94 21.62
N THR A 361 -3.50 -13.29 22.69
CA THR A 361 -3.93 -11.94 23.08
C THR A 361 -3.01 -10.89 22.46
N ILE A 362 -3.33 -9.61 22.68
CA ILE A 362 -2.49 -8.50 22.22
C ILE A 362 -2.14 -7.57 23.38
N LYS A 363 -0.99 -6.93 23.23
CA LYS A 363 -0.58 -5.75 23.98
C LYS A 363 -0.55 -4.55 23.06
N LEU A 364 -1.02 -3.41 23.55
CA LEU A 364 -0.98 -2.13 22.82
C LEU A 364 0.19 -1.28 23.32
N SER A 365 0.85 -0.56 22.39
CA SER A 365 1.89 0.43 22.65
C SER A 365 1.79 1.56 21.64
N GLY A 366 2.20 2.79 22.01
CA GLY A 366 1.97 3.96 21.16
C GLY A 366 0.48 4.37 21.16
N GLY A 367 0.11 5.17 20.17
CA GLY A 367 -1.20 5.83 20.14
C GLY A 367 -1.12 7.17 20.89
N GLY A 368 -1.56 8.27 20.24
CA GLY A 368 -1.58 9.60 20.87
C GLY A 368 -2.30 9.58 22.20
N GLU A 369 -1.67 10.18 23.23
CA GLU A 369 -2.35 10.60 24.45
C GLU A 369 -3.24 11.82 24.17
#